data_0f86be294248ad80259379fb82325ef6
#
_entry.id   0f86be294248ad80259379fb82325ef6
#
_cell.length_a   1.000
_cell.length_b   1.000
_cell.length_c   1.000
_cell.angle_alpha   90.00
_cell.angle_beta   90.00
_cell.angle_gamma   90.00
#
_symmetry.space_group_name_H-M   'P 1'
#
loop_
_entity.id
_entity.type
_entity.pdbx_description
1 polymer ?
#
loop_
_entity_poly.entity_id
_entity_poly.type
_entity_poly.pdbx_seq_one_letter_code
_entity_poly.pdbx_strand_id
1 'polypeptide(L)'
;MTSPTIRAEHTMTMQSIRDIIQTVGLHTAAENIPLITKKGGAYTWLFDLRRVFMRREALEQIAHAFWERNAARAPFQLGGLETAAIPLLTALLLTAPKERGAVNGFIIRKDRKTTGLGNAIEGDVLDLPIVLVDDSLNSGNSAEKARAVVAMAGHRLAEVFVVVDFLSKAGMQWRKTHGIAVQSLFTLKDFDLPSDHSTPHPTQGYRELWRTATPGGFAYHVVPKSAPLLVGDTIYRGCDAAKMQAFSAETGGLRWEYQVTGAAYTKKGIWSCPAYHDGRLYFGAYNGTVYCLDAESGEEIWTHPDGDWIGASPLLLPQHNLLYVGIEYVRPWAQGSLAAYDMGTGEKVWEHQVEKLQHGSPGYWQGGDLVIWGSADHETLALEARTGRIVWRFPTRRSVKYAPAVDEQRRLTAFASFDKSIYILDVATGEKRGEWQTDEICYTTPLFAGNKLFCGSGDRHLYVIDVDTMQLLKKINLRARVYASPKRVGNRVIVGSNGGRVVEIDIDTLETKGVLQLPDAVTNGVAVSPDGRRIFVSTYMNHLYAFERLREAGESAGGHALVASS
;
A
#
# COMPACT_ATOMS: atom_id res chain seq x y z
N MET A 1 -8.73 63.59 -28.14
CA MET A 1 -8.48 62.14 -28.16
C MET A 1 -8.33 61.71 -26.74
N THR A 2 -9.40 61.17 -26.21
CA THR A 2 -9.57 60.80 -24.79
C THR A 2 -8.85 59.49 -24.50
N SER A 3 -7.97 59.50 -23.53
CA SER A 3 -7.25 58.35 -22.94
C SER A 3 -8.25 57.29 -22.42
N PRO A 4 -8.01 56.01 -22.63
CA PRO A 4 -8.89 54.98 -22.06
C PRO A 4 -8.64 54.86 -20.56
N THR A 5 -9.71 55.02 -19.81
CA THR A 5 -9.82 54.81 -18.37
C THR A 5 -9.38 53.39 -18.04
N ILE A 6 -8.34 53.23 -17.23
CA ILE A 6 -7.91 51.97 -16.62
C ILE A 6 -9.07 51.46 -15.77
N ARG A 7 -9.60 50.29 -16.10
CA ARG A 7 -10.60 49.59 -15.31
C ARG A 7 -10.05 49.36 -13.89
N ALA A 8 -10.84 49.74 -12.90
CA ALA A 8 -10.60 49.44 -11.51
C ALA A 8 -10.37 47.88 -11.38
N GLU A 9 -9.18 47.52 -10.98
CA GLU A 9 -8.88 46.13 -10.59
C GLU A 9 -9.80 45.74 -9.46
N HIS A 10 -10.70 44.79 -9.68
CA HIS A 10 -11.48 44.17 -8.65
C HIS A 10 -10.53 43.37 -7.76
N THR A 11 -10.08 43.95 -6.67
CA THR A 11 -9.30 43.25 -5.65
C THR A 11 -10.21 42.18 -5.04
N MET A 12 -9.98 40.92 -5.34
CA MET A 12 -10.70 39.80 -4.71
C MET A 12 -10.45 39.86 -3.20
N THR A 13 -11.50 39.70 -2.42
CA THR A 13 -11.41 39.65 -0.95
C THR A 13 -11.03 38.24 -0.48
N MET A 14 -10.58 38.12 0.78
CA MET A 14 -10.36 36.80 1.41
C MET A 14 -11.59 35.89 1.31
N GLN A 15 -12.80 36.48 1.34
CA GLN A 15 -14.06 35.77 1.14
C GLN A 15 -14.12 35.16 -0.30
N SER A 16 -13.71 35.89 -1.32
CA SER A 16 -13.70 35.43 -2.69
C SER A 16 -12.72 34.25 -2.89
N ILE A 17 -11.55 34.28 -2.22
CA ILE A 17 -10.60 33.17 -2.23
C ILE A 17 -11.22 31.93 -1.57
N ARG A 18 -11.85 32.12 -0.40
CA ARG A 18 -12.57 31.05 0.31
C ARG A 18 -13.63 30.41 -0.58
N ASP A 19 -14.43 31.22 -1.27
CA ASP A 19 -15.50 30.73 -2.14
C ASP A 19 -14.96 29.93 -3.35
N ILE A 20 -13.83 30.34 -3.91
CA ILE A 20 -13.15 29.57 -4.95
C ILE A 20 -12.63 28.24 -4.41
N ILE A 21 -12.03 28.24 -3.22
CA ILE A 21 -11.57 26.98 -2.59
C ILE A 21 -12.77 26.07 -2.31
N GLN A 22 -13.88 26.61 -1.79
CA GLN A 22 -15.11 25.88 -1.52
C GLN A 22 -15.70 25.24 -2.79
N THR A 23 -15.74 25.96 -3.90
CA THR A 23 -16.44 25.52 -5.12
C THR A 23 -15.57 24.74 -6.09
N VAL A 24 -14.26 25.01 -6.12
CA VAL A 24 -13.32 24.45 -7.09
C VAL A 24 -12.33 23.48 -6.46
N GLY A 25 -11.85 23.82 -5.26
CA GLY A 25 -10.84 23.06 -4.54
C GLY A 25 -11.42 21.94 -3.68
N LEU A 26 -12.63 22.13 -3.15
CA LEU A 26 -13.30 21.12 -2.36
C LEU A 26 -14.11 20.17 -3.26
N HIS A 27 -13.74 18.90 -3.23
CA HIS A 27 -14.51 17.84 -3.85
C HIS A 27 -15.30 17.09 -2.79
N THR A 28 -16.60 16.94 -3.01
CA THR A 28 -17.47 16.11 -2.19
C THR A 28 -17.74 14.78 -2.87
N ALA A 29 -17.82 13.71 -2.09
CA ALA A 29 -18.21 12.40 -2.60
C ALA A 29 -19.67 12.47 -3.08
N ALA A 30 -19.93 11.82 -4.22
CA ALA A 30 -21.33 11.56 -4.61
C ALA A 30 -21.96 10.55 -3.63
N GLU A 31 -23.27 10.56 -3.53
CA GLU A 31 -24.00 9.63 -2.67
C GLU A 31 -23.57 8.18 -2.93
N ASN A 32 -23.07 7.51 -1.87
CA ASN A 32 -22.52 6.15 -1.92
C ASN A 32 -21.22 5.92 -2.72
N ILE A 33 -20.51 6.98 -3.16
CA ILE A 33 -19.22 6.87 -3.87
C ILE A 33 -18.16 7.69 -3.11
N PRO A 34 -17.38 7.10 -2.21
CA PRO A 34 -16.36 7.84 -1.47
C PRO A 34 -15.22 8.31 -2.39
N LEU A 35 -14.62 9.44 -2.03
CA LEU A 35 -13.36 9.89 -2.62
C LEU A 35 -12.22 9.06 -2.02
N ILE A 36 -11.36 8.52 -2.88
CA ILE A 36 -10.28 7.64 -2.45
C ILE A 36 -8.94 8.34 -2.64
N THR A 37 -8.17 8.46 -1.56
CA THR A 37 -6.83 9.02 -1.61
C THR A 37 -5.83 8.04 -2.21
N LYS A 38 -4.64 8.54 -2.58
CA LYS A 38 -3.51 7.69 -3.05
C LYS A 38 -3.13 6.59 -2.04
N LYS A 39 -3.44 6.77 -0.76
CA LYS A 39 -3.20 5.78 0.31
C LYS A 39 -4.36 4.80 0.50
N GLY A 40 -5.43 4.93 -0.28
CA GLY A 40 -6.60 4.07 -0.22
C GLY A 40 -7.64 4.43 0.84
N GLY A 41 -7.44 5.50 1.62
CA GLY A 41 -8.46 5.98 2.56
C GLY A 41 -9.69 6.52 1.83
N ALA A 42 -10.88 6.18 2.31
CA ALA A 42 -12.15 6.69 1.79
C ALA A 42 -12.54 7.97 2.56
N TYR A 43 -12.92 9.01 1.82
CA TYR A 43 -13.32 10.30 2.37
C TYR A 43 -14.62 10.78 1.74
N THR A 44 -15.42 11.50 2.51
CA THR A 44 -16.64 12.15 2.00
C THR A 44 -16.32 13.45 1.28
N TRP A 45 -15.14 14.03 1.54
CA TRP A 45 -14.63 15.19 0.85
C TRP A 45 -13.10 15.18 0.77
N LEU A 46 -12.56 15.97 -0.16
CA LEU A 46 -11.11 16.11 -0.40
C LEU A 46 -10.82 17.51 -0.91
N PHE A 47 -9.77 18.17 -0.40
CA PHE A 47 -9.21 19.35 -1.03
C PHE A 47 -8.22 19.00 -2.12
N ASP A 48 -8.44 19.53 -3.34
CA ASP A 48 -7.45 19.58 -4.43
C ASP A 48 -7.15 21.05 -4.77
N LEU A 49 -6.30 21.66 -3.97
CA LEU A 49 -5.92 23.06 -4.12
C LEU A 49 -5.10 23.33 -5.37
N ARG A 50 -4.55 22.30 -6.02
CA ARG A 50 -3.85 22.45 -7.31
C ARG A 50 -4.78 23.01 -8.38
N ARG A 51 -6.07 22.67 -8.36
CA ARG A 51 -7.08 23.25 -9.26
C ARG A 51 -7.31 24.73 -9.00
N VAL A 52 -7.22 25.17 -7.75
CA VAL A 52 -7.28 26.58 -7.35
C VAL A 52 -6.04 27.31 -7.84
N PHE A 53 -4.85 26.70 -7.70
CA PHE A 53 -3.57 27.28 -8.13
C PHE A 53 -3.42 27.40 -9.65
N MET A 54 -4.22 26.67 -10.42
CA MET A 54 -4.29 26.86 -11.88
C MET A 54 -5.19 28.01 -12.32
N ARG A 55 -5.81 28.74 -11.39
CA ARG A 55 -6.59 29.94 -11.64
C ARG A 55 -5.75 31.15 -11.27
N ARG A 56 -5.38 31.93 -12.29
CA ARG A 56 -4.50 33.10 -12.14
C ARG A 56 -4.95 34.02 -11.00
N GLU A 57 -6.20 34.45 -11.04
CA GLU A 57 -6.75 35.40 -10.07
C GLU A 57 -6.67 34.88 -8.62
N ALA A 58 -7.02 33.62 -8.40
CA ALA A 58 -6.95 33.00 -7.07
C ALA A 58 -5.51 32.87 -6.58
N LEU A 59 -4.58 32.47 -7.46
CA LEU A 59 -3.18 32.28 -7.12
C LEU A 59 -2.51 33.63 -6.80
N GLU A 60 -2.77 34.66 -7.59
CA GLU A 60 -2.27 36.04 -7.34
C GLU A 60 -2.76 36.55 -5.98
N GLN A 61 -4.05 36.40 -5.65
CA GLN A 61 -4.60 36.87 -4.38
C GLN A 61 -4.06 36.09 -3.18
N ILE A 62 -3.86 34.78 -3.30
CA ILE A 62 -3.21 33.97 -2.25
C ILE A 62 -1.79 34.49 -2.01
N ALA A 63 -1.05 34.80 -3.08
CA ALA A 63 0.29 35.33 -2.96
C ALA A 63 0.31 36.74 -2.34
N HIS A 64 -0.60 37.62 -2.72
CA HIS A 64 -0.76 38.93 -2.09
C HIS A 64 -1.09 38.83 -0.60
N ALA A 65 -2.03 37.97 -0.22
CA ALA A 65 -2.38 37.74 1.19
C ALA A 65 -1.21 37.18 2.04
N PHE A 66 -0.32 36.40 1.41
CA PHE A 66 0.94 36.02 2.05
C PHE A 66 1.85 37.23 2.29
N TRP A 67 2.04 38.07 1.28
CA TRP A 67 2.95 39.20 1.36
C TRP A 67 2.43 40.31 2.27
N GLU A 68 1.12 40.55 2.34
CA GLU A 68 0.54 41.47 3.32
C GLU A 68 0.96 41.14 4.76
N ARG A 69 1.08 39.84 5.07
CA ARG A 69 1.49 39.37 6.41
C ARG A 69 3.00 39.32 6.61
N ASN A 70 3.77 39.23 5.52
CA ASN A 70 5.20 38.88 5.58
C ASN A 70 6.13 39.96 4.99
N ALA A 71 5.61 41.03 4.37
CA ALA A 71 6.45 42.03 3.71
C ALA A 71 7.43 42.75 4.65
N ALA A 72 7.00 43.04 5.87
CA ALA A 72 7.83 43.74 6.86
C ALA A 72 8.75 42.85 7.69
N ARG A 73 8.76 41.54 7.46
CA ARG A 73 9.61 40.59 8.21
C ARG A 73 11.09 40.71 7.82
N ALA A 74 11.99 40.25 8.70
CA ALA A 74 13.39 40.06 8.37
C ALA A 74 13.56 39.15 7.13
N PRO A 75 14.69 39.26 6.39
CA PRO A 75 14.91 38.43 5.21
C PRO A 75 14.75 36.94 5.48
N PHE A 76 14.09 36.23 4.56
CA PHE A 76 13.91 34.80 4.55
C PHE A 76 13.88 34.30 3.09
N GLN A 77 13.96 33.00 2.91
CA GLN A 77 13.84 32.33 1.61
C GLN A 77 12.68 31.34 1.64
N LEU A 78 12.20 30.98 0.42
CA LEU A 78 11.04 30.13 0.25
C LEU A 78 11.46 28.74 -0.26
N GLY A 79 11.01 27.69 0.39
CA GLY A 79 11.17 26.31 -0.06
C GLY A 79 9.82 25.69 -0.38
N GLY A 80 9.67 25.03 -1.55
CA GLY A 80 8.42 24.36 -1.94
C GLY A 80 8.60 22.86 -2.14
N LEU A 81 7.69 22.01 -1.63
CA LEU A 81 7.72 20.58 -1.89
C LEU A 81 7.06 20.26 -3.25
N GLU A 82 7.76 19.52 -4.11
CA GLU A 82 7.22 19.01 -5.38
C GLU A 82 5.92 18.19 -5.13
N THR A 83 4.82 18.30 -5.86
CA THR A 83 4.54 19.10 -7.06
C THR A 83 3.54 20.23 -6.72
N ALA A 84 2.78 20.08 -5.61
CA ALA A 84 1.65 20.98 -5.29
C ALA A 84 2.09 22.40 -4.95
N ALA A 85 3.23 22.55 -4.30
CA ALA A 85 3.74 23.87 -3.90
C ALA A 85 4.35 24.70 -5.07
N ILE A 86 4.71 24.10 -6.21
CA ILE A 86 5.44 24.80 -7.28
C ILE A 86 4.69 26.03 -7.80
N PRO A 87 3.40 25.96 -8.18
CA PRO A 87 2.68 27.13 -8.66
C PRO A 87 2.60 28.24 -7.60
N LEU A 88 2.36 27.87 -6.35
CA LEU A 88 2.28 28.83 -5.25
C LEU A 88 3.64 29.48 -4.98
N LEU A 89 4.71 28.71 -4.90
CA LEU A 89 6.08 29.21 -4.76
C LEU A 89 6.44 30.20 -5.88
N THR A 90 6.13 29.84 -7.14
CA THR A 90 6.37 30.70 -8.29
C THR A 90 5.61 32.02 -8.17
N ALA A 91 4.33 31.98 -7.80
CA ALA A 91 3.54 33.18 -7.63
C ALA A 91 4.09 34.09 -6.50
N LEU A 92 4.51 33.49 -5.37
CA LEU A 92 5.13 34.22 -4.28
C LEU A 92 6.42 34.93 -4.70
N LEU A 93 7.27 34.28 -5.51
CA LEU A 93 8.49 34.90 -6.03
C LEU A 93 8.21 36.05 -6.99
N LEU A 94 7.22 35.88 -7.88
CA LEU A 94 6.86 36.90 -8.88
C LEU A 94 6.15 38.11 -8.28
N THR A 95 5.40 37.93 -7.18
CA THR A 95 4.63 38.98 -6.52
C THR A 95 5.34 39.56 -5.28
N ALA A 96 6.59 39.19 -5.02
CA ALA A 96 7.36 39.72 -3.91
C ALA A 96 7.45 41.25 -4.00
N PRO A 97 7.18 41.98 -2.89
CA PRO A 97 7.28 43.43 -2.87
C PRO A 97 8.70 43.89 -3.27
N LYS A 98 8.79 44.90 -4.14
CA LYS A 98 10.09 45.40 -4.66
C LYS A 98 11.02 45.88 -3.56
N GLU A 99 10.46 46.40 -2.49
CA GLU A 99 11.16 46.91 -1.31
C GLU A 99 11.95 45.82 -0.57
N ARG A 100 11.57 44.55 -0.75
CA ARG A 100 12.30 43.41 -0.15
C ARG A 100 13.58 43.05 -0.91
N GLY A 101 13.76 43.55 -2.12
CA GLY A 101 14.80 43.05 -3.01
C GLY A 101 14.53 41.64 -3.53
N ALA A 102 15.57 40.94 -3.96
CA ALA A 102 15.43 39.58 -4.48
C ALA A 102 15.09 38.59 -3.36
N VAL A 103 14.01 37.83 -3.56
CA VAL A 103 13.63 36.72 -2.68
C VAL A 103 14.09 35.42 -3.32
N ASN A 104 14.87 34.64 -2.59
CA ASN A 104 15.33 33.33 -3.06
C ASN A 104 14.26 32.25 -2.90
N GLY A 105 14.19 31.35 -3.87
CA GLY A 105 13.29 30.20 -3.83
C GLY A 105 13.95 28.91 -4.34
N PHE A 106 13.60 27.78 -3.74
CA PHE A 106 14.07 26.46 -4.15
C PHE A 106 12.99 25.40 -4.03
N ILE A 107 13.15 24.30 -4.77
CA ILE A 107 12.20 23.18 -4.79
C ILE A 107 12.82 21.97 -4.09
N ILE A 108 12.07 21.36 -3.20
CA ILE A 108 12.41 20.09 -2.53
C ILE A 108 11.71 18.96 -3.29
N ARG A 109 12.46 18.02 -3.81
CA ARG A 109 11.95 16.87 -4.57
C ARG A 109 11.37 15.80 -3.65
N LYS A 110 10.32 15.13 -4.11
CA LYS A 110 9.74 13.96 -3.40
C LYS A 110 10.66 12.76 -3.42
N ASP A 111 11.36 12.55 -4.54
CA ASP A 111 12.25 11.42 -4.76
C ASP A 111 13.59 11.90 -5.33
N ARG A 112 14.70 11.30 -4.89
CA ARG A 112 16.02 11.57 -5.50
C ARG A 112 16.02 11.09 -6.94
N LYS A 113 16.52 11.93 -7.85
CA LYS A 113 16.84 11.47 -9.21
C LYS A 113 17.90 10.36 -9.13
N THR A 114 17.66 9.27 -9.82
CA THR A 114 18.66 8.20 -10.03
C THR A 114 19.62 8.54 -11.19
N THR A 115 19.34 9.63 -11.93
CA THR A 115 20.14 10.12 -13.07
C THR A 115 20.39 11.62 -12.93
N GLY A 116 21.51 12.12 -13.47
CA GLY A 116 21.96 13.52 -13.35
C GLY A 116 22.67 13.79 -12.02
N LEU A 117 22.58 15.02 -11.49
CA LEU A 117 23.28 15.44 -10.27
C LEU A 117 22.76 14.79 -8.95
N GLY A 118 21.69 13.99 -9.00
CA GLY A 118 21.16 13.29 -7.84
C GLY A 118 20.63 14.18 -6.70
N ASN A 119 20.39 15.46 -6.97
CA ASN A 119 20.04 16.45 -5.96
C ASN A 119 18.61 16.24 -5.44
N ALA A 120 18.44 16.34 -4.13
CA ALA A 120 17.14 16.37 -3.46
C ALA A 120 16.53 17.78 -3.43
N ILE A 121 17.31 18.81 -3.75
CA ILE A 121 16.92 20.23 -3.81
C ILE A 121 17.30 20.77 -5.20
N GLU A 122 16.40 21.51 -5.82
CA GLU A 122 16.64 22.28 -7.05
C GLU A 122 16.59 23.76 -6.72
N GLY A 123 17.61 24.49 -7.16
CA GLY A 123 17.89 25.87 -6.77
C GLY A 123 18.92 25.97 -5.62
N ASP A 124 19.32 27.18 -5.30
CA ASP A 124 20.30 27.44 -4.26
C ASP A 124 19.60 27.62 -2.90
N VAL A 125 20.19 27.08 -1.85
CA VAL A 125 19.75 27.30 -0.47
C VAL A 125 20.75 28.26 0.18
N LEU A 126 20.29 29.44 0.53
CA LEU A 126 21.09 30.48 1.18
C LEU A 126 21.13 30.28 2.71
N ASP A 127 22.02 31.01 3.37
CA ASP A 127 22.05 31.06 4.84
C ASP A 127 21.01 32.08 5.36
N LEU A 128 19.74 31.76 5.08
CA LEU A 128 18.58 32.53 5.51
C LEU A 128 17.51 31.61 6.11
N PRO A 129 16.67 32.12 7.03
CA PRO A 129 15.52 31.35 7.52
C PRO A 129 14.66 30.83 6.38
N ILE A 130 14.28 29.56 6.45
CA ILE A 130 13.48 28.90 5.41
C ILE A 130 12.01 28.88 5.83
N VAL A 131 11.14 29.45 5.00
CA VAL A 131 9.68 29.28 5.05
C VAL A 131 9.30 28.22 4.03
N LEU A 132 8.86 27.05 4.50
CA LEU A 132 8.32 26.00 3.64
C LEU A 132 6.91 26.40 3.20
N VAL A 133 6.67 26.30 1.89
CA VAL A 133 5.37 26.59 1.27
C VAL A 133 4.73 25.30 0.81
N ASP A 134 3.47 25.05 1.17
CA ASP A 134 2.69 23.92 0.68
C ASP A 134 1.21 24.32 0.50
N ASP A 135 0.42 23.47 -0.14
CA ASP A 135 -1.01 23.70 -0.34
C ASP A 135 -1.80 23.56 0.98
N SER A 136 -1.52 22.51 1.72
CA SER A 136 -2.25 22.20 2.96
C SER A 136 -1.39 21.49 4.00
N LEU A 137 -1.72 21.64 5.27
CA LEU A 137 -1.13 20.88 6.37
C LEU A 137 -2.20 20.03 7.06
N ASN A 138 -2.09 18.71 6.89
CA ASN A 138 -2.90 17.75 7.63
C ASN A 138 -2.04 17.02 8.68
N SER A 139 -1.45 15.87 8.37
CA SER A 139 -0.67 15.07 9.32
C SER A 139 0.76 15.56 9.56
N GLY A 140 1.26 16.51 8.75
CA GLY A 140 2.65 16.98 8.78
C GLY A 140 3.64 16.08 8.01
N ASN A 141 3.21 14.98 7.40
CA ASN A 141 4.10 14.04 6.71
C ASN A 141 4.88 14.68 5.55
N SER A 142 4.27 15.58 4.78
CA SER A 142 4.93 16.32 3.70
C SER A 142 5.95 17.30 4.26
N ALA A 143 5.56 18.05 5.28
CA ALA A 143 6.43 19.00 5.96
C ALA A 143 7.61 18.29 6.65
N GLU A 144 7.41 17.10 7.22
CA GLU A 144 8.51 16.30 7.81
C GLU A 144 9.51 15.84 6.76
N LYS A 145 9.05 15.40 5.59
CA LYS A 145 9.95 15.04 4.49
C LYS A 145 10.79 16.24 4.05
N ALA A 146 10.15 17.40 3.88
CA ALA A 146 10.85 18.63 3.52
C ALA A 146 11.86 19.03 4.59
N ARG A 147 11.46 19.00 5.88
CA ARG A 147 12.35 19.28 7.02
C ARG A 147 13.57 18.36 7.04
N ALA A 148 13.38 17.07 6.81
CA ALA A 148 14.47 16.10 6.79
C ALA A 148 15.46 16.38 5.64
N VAL A 149 14.98 16.71 4.44
CA VAL A 149 15.83 17.06 3.29
C VAL A 149 16.61 18.34 3.56
N VAL A 150 15.96 19.38 4.07
CA VAL A 150 16.57 20.66 4.46
C VAL A 150 17.66 20.45 5.53
N ALA A 151 17.38 19.61 6.54
CA ALA A 151 18.33 19.29 7.59
C ALA A 151 19.55 18.50 7.06
N MET A 152 19.34 17.58 6.12
CA MET A 152 20.44 16.85 5.45
C MET A 152 21.33 17.78 4.61
N ALA A 153 20.79 18.88 4.12
CA ALA A 153 21.55 19.93 3.42
C ALA A 153 22.25 20.93 4.39
N GLY A 154 22.18 20.70 5.70
CA GLY A 154 22.82 21.56 6.70
C GLY A 154 22.01 22.78 7.12
N HIS A 155 20.74 22.89 6.70
CA HIS A 155 19.89 24.04 6.98
C HIS A 155 18.75 23.69 7.94
N ARG A 156 18.05 24.72 8.43
CA ARG A 156 16.94 24.55 9.38
C ARG A 156 15.65 25.18 8.82
N LEU A 157 14.57 24.41 8.87
CA LEU A 157 13.24 24.91 8.59
C LEU A 157 12.76 25.81 9.74
N ALA A 158 12.45 27.07 9.43
CA ALA A 158 12.02 28.04 10.41
C ALA A 158 10.49 28.05 10.59
N GLU A 159 9.76 27.92 9.49
CA GLU A 159 8.30 28.06 9.47
C GLU A 159 7.68 27.32 8.29
N VAL A 160 6.39 27.03 8.39
CA VAL A 160 5.58 26.49 7.30
C VAL A 160 4.42 27.46 6.99
N PHE A 161 4.24 27.78 5.71
CA PHE A 161 3.06 28.47 5.22
C PHE A 161 2.22 27.52 4.37
N VAL A 162 0.90 27.48 4.66
CA VAL A 162 -0.07 26.70 3.89
C VAL A 162 -1.32 27.51 3.59
N VAL A 163 -2.02 27.18 2.51
CA VAL A 163 -3.29 27.83 2.21
C VAL A 163 -4.38 27.35 3.19
N VAL A 164 -4.44 26.04 3.45
CA VAL A 164 -5.41 25.45 4.40
C VAL A 164 -4.69 24.61 5.46
N ASP A 165 -4.88 24.97 6.72
CA ASP A 165 -4.45 24.16 7.86
C ASP A 165 -5.61 23.33 8.40
N PHE A 166 -5.48 22.02 8.42
CA PHE A 166 -6.52 21.10 8.89
C PHE A 166 -6.62 21.06 10.42
N LEU A 167 -5.64 21.60 11.13
CA LEU A 167 -5.55 21.56 12.60
C LEU A 167 -5.74 20.15 13.17
N SER A 168 -5.33 19.12 12.42
CA SER A 168 -5.46 17.73 12.85
C SER A 168 -4.57 17.45 14.07
N LYS A 169 -4.96 16.46 14.89
CA LYS A 169 -4.14 16.04 16.05
C LYS A 169 -2.69 15.70 15.64
N ALA A 170 -2.51 15.02 14.52
CA ALA A 170 -1.18 14.65 14.01
C ALA A 170 -0.37 15.88 13.58
N GLY A 171 -0.97 16.82 12.83
CA GLY A 171 -0.32 18.07 12.41
C GLY A 171 0.03 18.97 13.60
N MET A 172 -0.85 19.06 14.60
CA MET A 172 -0.60 19.78 15.83
C MET A 172 0.55 19.17 16.65
N GLN A 173 0.59 17.84 16.75
CA GLN A 173 1.69 17.13 17.41
C GLN A 173 3.01 17.34 16.67
N TRP A 174 3.00 17.23 15.34
CA TRP A 174 4.19 17.44 14.52
C TRP A 174 4.83 18.82 14.75
N ARG A 175 4.03 19.91 14.67
CA ARG A 175 4.55 21.28 14.90
C ARG A 175 5.07 21.48 16.31
N LYS A 176 4.42 20.89 17.33
CA LYS A 176 4.88 20.91 18.72
C LYS A 176 6.21 20.18 18.90
N THR A 177 6.35 18.98 18.30
CA THR A 177 7.56 18.17 18.40
C THR A 177 8.77 18.85 17.80
N HIS A 178 8.60 19.60 16.71
CA HIS A 178 9.70 20.27 16.03
C HIS A 178 9.87 21.76 16.37
N GLY A 179 8.97 22.34 17.16
CA GLY A 179 8.99 23.75 17.49
C GLY A 179 8.83 24.67 16.26
N ILE A 180 8.07 24.21 15.23
CA ILE A 180 7.91 24.92 13.98
C ILE A 180 6.58 25.67 13.97
N ALA A 181 6.63 26.98 13.69
CA ALA A 181 5.45 27.79 13.49
C ALA A 181 4.75 27.44 12.16
N VAL A 182 3.43 27.54 12.14
CA VAL A 182 2.63 27.33 10.93
C VAL A 182 1.72 28.55 10.73
N GLN A 183 1.86 29.21 9.59
CA GLN A 183 0.92 30.21 9.11
C GLN A 183 -0.03 29.58 8.09
N SER A 184 -1.31 29.94 8.15
CA SER A 184 -2.30 29.54 7.14
C SER A 184 -3.22 30.71 6.79
N LEU A 185 -3.79 30.68 5.59
CA LEU A 185 -4.84 31.61 5.22
C LEU A 185 -6.19 31.18 5.80
N PHE A 186 -6.45 29.89 5.76
CA PHE A 186 -7.69 29.26 6.20
C PHE A 186 -7.44 28.03 7.06
N THR A 187 -8.46 27.64 7.79
CA THR A 187 -8.59 26.36 8.50
C THR A 187 -9.80 25.59 7.98
N LEU A 188 -9.97 24.32 8.37
CA LEU A 188 -11.18 23.58 8.00
C LEU A 188 -12.48 24.21 8.46
N LYS A 189 -12.44 25.02 9.53
CA LYS A 189 -13.63 25.72 10.09
C LYS A 189 -14.15 26.83 9.16
N ASP A 190 -13.34 27.27 8.22
CA ASP A 190 -13.70 28.33 7.27
C ASP A 190 -14.50 27.79 6.07
N PHE A 191 -14.71 26.47 5.98
CA PHE A 191 -15.38 25.81 4.85
C PHE A 191 -16.61 25.04 5.30
N ASP A 192 -17.62 25.02 4.42
CA ASP A 192 -18.82 24.21 4.58
C ASP A 192 -18.50 22.77 4.18
N LEU A 193 -18.00 22.02 5.15
CA LEU A 193 -17.68 20.61 4.96
C LEU A 193 -18.89 19.74 5.25
N PRO A 194 -19.12 18.67 4.48
CA PRO A 194 -20.12 17.67 4.87
C PRO A 194 -19.87 17.20 6.30
N SER A 195 -20.92 17.11 7.10
CA SER A 195 -20.88 16.91 8.55
C SER A 195 -20.24 15.60 9.02
N ASP A 196 -19.77 14.78 8.09
CA ASP A 196 -19.20 13.47 8.39
C ASP A 196 -17.87 13.24 7.66
N HIS A 197 -16.76 13.34 8.38
CA HIS A 197 -15.38 13.17 7.89
C HIS A 197 -15.04 11.76 7.45
N SER A 198 -15.84 10.84 7.69
CA SER A 198 -15.84 9.44 7.34
C SER A 198 -17.06 8.83 7.99
N THR A 199 -18.19 8.87 7.35
CA THR A 199 -19.02 7.70 7.50
C THR A 199 -18.26 6.60 6.73
N PRO A 200 -17.54 5.70 7.42
CA PRO A 200 -17.29 4.43 6.83
C PRO A 200 -18.66 3.95 6.36
N HIS A 201 -18.78 3.49 5.14
CA HIS A 201 -19.98 2.73 4.79
C HIS A 201 -20.20 1.74 5.93
N PRO A 202 -21.39 1.68 6.53
CA PRO A 202 -21.55 0.95 7.76
C PRO A 202 -21.05 -0.48 7.54
N THR A 203 -20.20 -0.95 8.43
CA THR A 203 -19.82 -2.35 8.49
C THR A 203 -21.08 -3.17 8.57
N GLN A 204 -21.34 -3.99 7.57
CA GLN A 204 -22.55 -4.81 7.47
C GLN A 204 -22.18 -6.28 7.67
N GLY A 205 -22.89 -6.95 8.56
CA GLY A 205 -22.70 -8.36 8.82
C GLY A 205 -21.52 -8.71 9.73
N TYR A 206 -20.85 -7.71 10.34
CA TYR A 206 -19.71 -7.92 11.22
C TYR A 206 -19.74 -7.03 12.45
N ARG A 207 -19.09 -7.48 13.54
CA ARG A 207 -18.83 -6.75 14.77
C ARG A 207 -17.34 -6.75 15.05
N GLU A 208 -16.73 -5.59 15.33
CA GLU A 208 -15.34 -5.49 15.80
C GLU A 208 -15.23 -6.14 17.19
N LEU A 209 -14.27 -7.04 17.36
CA LEU A 209 -13.94 -7.66 18.63
C LEU A 209 -12.84 -6.90 19.35
N TRP A 210 -11.75 -6.68 18.64
CA TRP A 210 -10.60 -5.93 19.13
C TRP A 210 -9.75 -5.39 17.96
N ARG A 211 -8.88 -4.45 18.31
CA ARG A 211 -7.84 -3.94 17.42
C ARG A 211 -6.57 -3.63 18.17
N THR A 212 -5.44 -3.76 17.49
CA THR A 212 -4.12 -3.37 18.01
C THR A 212 -3.35 -2.63 16.91
N ALA A 213 -2.38 -1.81 17.30
CA ALA A 213 -1.56 -1.04 16.40
C ALA A 213 -0.08 -1.21 16.77
N THR A 214 0.77 -1.42 15.76
CA THR A 214 2.22 -1.38 15.94
C THR A 214 2.73 -0.03 15.44
N PRO A 215 3.41 0.76 16.29
CA PRO A 215 4.03 2.02 15.86
C PRO A 215 5.04 1.81 14.73
N GLY A 216 5.30 2.85 13.92
CA GLY A 216 6.33 2.79 12.87
C GLY A 216 5.82 2.39 11.50
N GLY A 217 4.52 2.52 11.23
CA GLY A 217 3.96 2.33 9.88
C GLY A 217 4.68 3.20 8.86
N PHE A 218 5.25 2.58 7.82
CA PHE A 218 5.97 3.26 6.76
C PHE A 218 5.08 3.47 5.54
N ALA A 219 4.70 4.73 5.30
CA ALA A 219 3.91 5.11 4.14
C ALA A 219 4.83 5.38 2.93
N TYR A 220 5.14 4.35 2.17
CA TYR A 220 5.79 4.45 0.87
C TYR A 220 4.73 4.57 -0.25
N HIS A 221 4.82 3.84 -1.34
CA HIS A 221 3.67 3.64 -2.24
C HIS A 221 2.86 2.43 -1.74
N VAL A 222 1.57 2.40 -2.01
CA VAL A 222 0.71 1.33 -1.51
C VAL A 222 1.00 0.03 -2.27
N VAL A 223 1.61 -0.91 -1.56
CA VAL A 223 1.94 -2.25 -2.03
C VAL A 223 1.43 -3.27 -1.02
N PRO A 224 1.24 -4.51 -1.41
CA PRO A 224 0.94 -5.58 -0.48
C PRO A 224 2.03 -5.73 0.58
N LYS A 225 1.61 -5.86 1.83
CA LYS A 225 2.46 -6.13 3.00
C LYS A 225 2.09 -7.50 3.59
N SER A 226 2.71 -7.88 4.71
CA SER A 226 2.44 -9.15 5.39
C SER A 226 0.94 -9.33 5.70
N ALA A 227 0.35 -10.44 5.23
CA ALA A 227 -0.96 -10.88 5.69
C ALA A 227 -0.85 -11.55 7.06
N PRO A 228 -1.89 -11.47 7.89
CA PRO A 228 -1.93 -12.23 9.14
C PRO A 228 -2.05 -13.73 8.85
N LEU A 229 -1.36 -14.56 9.64
CA LEU A 229 -1.47 -16.01 9.64
C LEU A 229 -2.09 -16.46 10.96
N LEU A 230 -3.21 -17.18 10.92
CA LEU A 230 -3.84 -17.76 12.09
C LEU A 230 -3.43 -19.24 12.21
N VAL A 231 -2.86 -19.62 13.34
CA VAL A 231 -2.57 -21.01 13.71
C VAL A 231 -3.10 -21.26 15.12
N GLY A 232 -4.05 -22.17 15.25
CA GLY A 232 -4.74 -22.37 16.53
C GLY A 232 -5.40 -21.08 17.03
N ASP A 233 -4.94 -20.58 18.16
CA ASP A 233 -5.38 -19.34 18.78
C ASP A 233 -4.37 -18.18 18.68
N THR A 234 -3.35 -18.33 17.84
CA THR A 234 -2.28 -17.35 17.64
C THR A 234 -2.30 -16.76 16.25
N ILE A 235 -2.17 -15.43 16.17
CA ILE A 235 -2.02 -14.69 14.91
C ILE A 235 -0.59 -14.20 14.79
N TYR A 236 0.07 -14.61 13.72
CA TYR A 236 1.42 -14.16 13.37
C TYR A 236 1.36 -13.10 12.27
N ARG A 237 2.20 -12.06 12.38
CA ARG A 237 2.24 -10.96 11.41
C ARG A 237 3.60 -10.27 11.40
N GLY A 238 4.14 -10.04 10.20
CA GLY A 238 5.24 -9.13 9.97
C GLY A 238 4.76 -7.67 9.90
N CYS A 239 5.62 -6.69 10.20
CA CYS A 239 5.28 -5.28 10.10
C CYS A 239 6.45 -4.40 9.64
N ASP A 240 6.16 -3.12 9.30
CA ASP A 240 7.16 -2.14 8.85
C ASP A 240 8.23 -1.81 9.90
N ALA A 241 7.92 -2.01 11.17
CA ALA A 241 8.89 -1.83 12.26
C ALA A 241 9.97 -2.94 12.31
N ALA A 242 10.03 -3.80 11.28
CA ALA A 242 10.90 -4.97 11.20
C ALA A 242 10.70 -5.95 12.37
N LYS A 243 9.44 -6.12 12.79
CA LYS A 243 9.05 -7.05 13.84
C LYS A 243 8.20 -8.17 13.29
N MET A 244 8.51 -9.40 13.67
CA MET A 244 7.56 -10.52 13.61
C MET A 244 6.87 -10.59 14.96
N GLN A 245 5.54 -10.63 14.95
CA GLN A 245 4.73 -10.53 16.16
C GLN A 245 3.70 -11.67 16.22
N ALA A 246 3.48 -12.20 17.43
CA ALA A 246 2.42 -13.14 17.74
C ALA A 246 1.40 -12.50 18.68
N PHE A 247 0.13 -12.64 18.34
CA PHE A 247 -0.99 -12.10 19.12
C PHE A 247 -1.99 -13.19 19.47
N SER A 248 -2.66 -13.06 20.62
CA SER A 248 -3.83 -13.87 20.92
C SER A 248 -4.96 -13.56 19.93
N ALA A 249 -5.49 -14.58 19.25
CA ALA A 249 -6.64 -14.42 18.36
C ALA A 249 -7.93 -14.03 19.11
N GLU A 250 -8.01 -14.32 20.40
CA GLU A 250 -9.16 -14.01 21.24
C GLU A 250 -9.16 -12.55 21.69
N THR A 251 -8.02 -12.06 22.19
CA THR A 251 -7.94 -10.77 22.89
C THR A 251 -7.16 -9.69 22.13
N GLY A 252 -6.39 -10.06 21.12
CA GLY A 252 -5.44 -9.16 20.44
C GLY A 252 -4.21 -8.82 21.29
N GLY A 253 -4.05 -9.45 22.45
CA GLY A 253 -2.88 -9.28 23.31
C GLY A 253 -1.61 -9.81 22.66
N LEU A 254 -0.53 -9.04 22.73
CA LEU A 254 0.79 -9.46 22.25
C LEU A 254 1.31 -10.60 23.11
N ARG A 255 1.69 -11.72 22.48
CA ARG A 255 2.32 -12.89 23.13
C ARG A 255 3.83 -12.75 23.14
N TRP A 256 4.39 -12.49 21.96
CA TRP A 256 5.82 -12.21 21.77
C TRP A 256 6.07 -11.36 20.54
N GLU A 257 7.23 -10.76 20.47
CA GLU A 257 7.75 -10.09 19.29
C GLU A 257 9.24 -10.36 19.08
N TYR A 258 9.63 -10.60 17.84
CA TYR A 258 11.00 -10.79 17.41
C TYR A 258 11.44 -9.60 16.55
N GLN A 259 12.54 -8.93 16.92
CA GLN A 259 13.07 -7.77 16.20
C GLN A 259 14.12 -8.21 15.18
N VAL A 260 13.83 -8.03 13.89
CA VAL A 260 14.82 -8.19 12.82
C VAL A 260 15.80 -7.03 12.86
N THR A 261 17.09 -7.35 12.83
CA THR A 261 18.21 -6.39 12.85
C THR A 261 18.82 -6.23 11.45
N GLY A 262 19.59 -5.15 11.20
CA GLY A 262 20.32 -4.95 9.95
C GLY A 262 19.54 -4.34 8.78
N ALA A 263 18.24 -4.10 8.91
CA ALA A 263 17.41 -3.50 7.86
C ALA A 263 17.46 -1.95 7.81
N ALA A 264 18.48 -1.34 8.38
CA ALA A 264 18.51 0.08 8.74
C ALA A 264 18.35 1.05 7.57
N TYR A 265 18.73 0.70 6.35
CA TYR A 265 18.69 1.63 5.21
C TYR A 265 17.43 1.51 4.33
N THR A 266 16.59 0.51 4.52
CA THR A 266 15.42 0.30 3.64
C THR A 266 14.12 0.87 4.20
N LYS A 267 14.01 1.09 5.51
CA LYS A 267 12.75 1.41 6.22
C LYS A 267 11.59 0.47 5.87
N LYS A 268 11.91 -0.68 5.29
CA LYS A 268 10.98 -1.74 4.96
C LYS A 268 11.25 -2.86 5.97
N GLY A 269 10.22 -3.31 6.63
CA GLY A 269 10.35 -4.33 7.65
C GLY A 269 10.17 -5.74 7.10
N ILE A 270 9.17 -6.44 7.63
CA ILE A 270 8.78 -7.77 7.19
C ILE A 270 7.49 -7.64 6.39
N TRP A 271 7.58 -7.76 5.05
CA TRP A 271 6.42 -7.71 4.16
C TRP A 271 6.00 -9.08 3.65
N SER A 272 6.88 -10.10 3.76
CA SER A 272 6.50 -11.48 3.51
C SER A 272 5.42 -11.93 4.48
N CYS A 273 4.46 -12.73 4.01
CA CYS A 273 3.54 -13.44 4.89
C CYS A 273 4.30 -14.58 5.57
N PRO A 274 4.15 -14.77 6.89
CA PRO A 274 4.76 -15.92 7.55
C PRO A 274 4.10 -17.23 7.11
N ALA A 275 4.88 -18.30 7.05
CA ALA A 275 4.40 -19.66 6.85
C ALA A 275 4.71 -20.51 8.08
N TYR A 276 3.82 -21.45 8.39
CA TYR A 276 3.92 -22.29 9.60
C TYR A 276 3.94 -23.77 9.26
N HIS A 277 4.81 -24.51 9.90
CA HIS A 277 4.80 -25.97 9.89
C HIS A 277 5.42 -26.51 11.17
N ASP A 278 4.73 -27.44 11.82
CA ASP A 278 5.19 -28.23 12.96
C ASP A 278 5.93 -27.40 14.04
N GLY A 279 5.25 -26.40 14.61
CA GLY A 279 5.79 -25.54 15.67
C GLY A 279 6.80 -24.49 15.19
N ARG A 280 7.10 -24.42 13.90
CA ARG A 280 8.07 -23.47 13.33
C ARG A 280 7.41 -22.45 12.44
N LEU A 281 7.92 -21.22 12.51
CA LEU A 281 7.48 -20.07 11.73
C LEU A 281 8.58 -19.61 10.78
N TYR A 282 8.30 -19.58 9.47
CA TYR A 282 9.25 -19.21 8.43
C TYR A 282 8.85 -17.90 7.76
N PHE A 283 9.80 -17.00 7.50
CA PHE A 283 9.55 -15.75 6.79
C PHE A 283 10.85 -15.16 6.21
N GLY A 284 10.70 -14.26 5.26
CA GLY A 284 11.78 -13.44 4.73
C GLY A 284 11.66 -11.99 5.22
N ALA A 285 12.76 -11.27 5.28
CA ALA A 285 12.77 -9.85 5.66
C ALA A 285 13.58 -8.98 4.69
N TYR A 286 13.34 -7.68 4.74
CA TYR A 286 14.03 -6.70 3.87
C TYR A 286 15.48 -6.40 4.31
N ASN A 287 16.06 -7.21 5.19
CA ASN A 287 17.51 -7.28 5.42
C ASN A 287 18.18 -8.42 4.64
N GLY A 288 17.45 -9.08 3.73
CA GLY A 288 17.96 -10.16 2.90
C GLY A 288 18.12 -11.50 3.62
N THR A 289 17.47 -11.71 4.75
CA THR A 289 17.62 -12.92 5.56
C THR A 289 16.31 -13.72 5.58
N VAL A 290 16.43 -15.03 5.45
CA VAL A 290 15.38 -16.02 5.72
C VAL A 290 15.47 -16.41 7.20
N TYR A 291 14.32 -16.49 7.86
CA TYR A 291 14.20 -16.77 9.28
C TYR A 291 13.37 -18.01 9.53
N CYS A 292 13.78 -18.79 10.55
CA CYS A 292 12.98 -19.81 11.20
C CYS A 292 12.96 -19.54 12.70
N LEU A 293 11.77 -19.31 13.25
CA LEU A 293 11.55 -19.12 14.69
C LEU A 293 10.72 -20.26 15.25
N ASP A 294 10.87 -20.53 16.54
CA ASP A 294 9.90 -21.28 17.30
C ASP A 294 8.59 -20.48 17.38
N ALA A 295 7.49 -21.08 16.98
CA ALA A 295 6.22 -20.37 16.86
C ALA A 295 5.58 -20.04 18.22
N GLU A 296 5.88 -20.78 19.28
CA GLU A 296 5.33 -20.56 20.61
C GLU A 296 6.08 -19.47 21.37
N SER A 297 7.42 -19.53 21.36
CA SER A 297 8.29 -18.61 22.11
C SER A 297 8.75 -17.39 21.32
N GLY A 298 8.82 -17.47 19.99
CA GLY A 298 9.44 -16.47 19.12
C GLY A 298 10.96 -16.53 19.12
N GLU A 299 11.58 -17.55 19.72
CA GLU A 299 13.03 -17.74 19.72
C GLU A 299 13.54 -18.16 18.35
N GLU A 300 14.74 -17.69 17.99
CA GLU A 300 15.40 -18.02 16.73
C GLU A 300 15.89 -19.47 16.74
N ILE A 301 15.45 -20.26 15.75
CA ILE A 301 15.96 -21.62 15.52
C ILE A 301 17.15 -21.55 14.56
N TRP A 302 16.97 -20.85 13.43
CA TRP A 302 18.05 -20.58 12.48
C TRP A 302 17.73 -19.34 11.63
N THR A 303 18.79 -18.73 11.10
CA THR A 303 18.71 -17.65 10.10
C THR A 303 19.68 -17.92 8.96
N HIS A 304 19.29 -17.53 7.75
CA HIS A 304 20.15 -17.62 6.56
C HIS A 304 20.18 -16.26 5.83
N PRO A 305 21.25 -15.47 5.99
CA PRO A 305 21.44 -14.24 5.21
C PRO A 305 21.85 -14.62 3.79
N ASP A 306 21.12 -14.13 2.77
CA ASP A 306 21.38 -14.53 1.38
C ASP A 306 21.35 -13.36 0.39
N GLY A 307 20.39 -12.47 0.46
CA GLY A 307 20.26 -11.35 -0.46
C GLY A 307 20.30 -9.99 0.21
N ASP A 308 19.84 -8.98 -0.52
CA ASP A 308 19.62 -7.65 0.04
C ASP A 308 18.20 -7.49 0.57
N TRP A 309 17.20 -8.06 -0.13
CA TRP A 309 15.78 -7.97 0.23
C TRP A 309 15.04 -9.27 -0.01
N ILE A 310 14.16 -9.63 0.92
CA ILE A 310 13.22 -10.74 0.77
C ILE A 310 11.82 -10.24 1.11
N GLY A 311 11.05 -9.94 0.07
CA GLY A 311 9.64 -9.54 0.19
C GLY A 311 8.66 -10.68 -0.17
N ALA A 312 9.14 -11.74 -0.82
CA ALA A 312 8.37 -12.91 -1.16
C ALA A 312 7.96 -13.71 0.08
N SER A 313 6.75 -14.25 0.06
CA SER A 313 6.27 -15.18 1.10
C SER A 313 6.80 -16.59 0.81
N PRO A 314 7.30 -17.33 1.81
CA PRO A 314 7.80 -18.68 1.63
C PRO A 314 6.70 -19.67 1.30
N LEU A 315 7.00 -20.60 0.40
CA LEU A 315 6.25 -21.83 0.15
C LEU A 315 6.93 -22.96 0.92
N LEU A 316 6.19 -23.71 1.71
CA LEU A 316 6.70 -24.87 2.44
C LEU A 316 6.26 -26.16 1.74
N LEU A 317 7.19 -27.07 1.51
CA LEU A 317 6.91 -28.44 1.07
C LEU A 317 7.51 -29.44 2.08
N PRO A 318 6.79 -29.71 3.18
CA PRO A 318 7.28 -30.58 4.25
C PRO A 318 7.63 -31.99 3.80
N GLN A 319 6.94 -32.52 2.78
CA GLN A 319 7.23 -33.83 2.18
C GLN A 319 8.63 -33.90 1.56
N HIS A 320 9.26 -32.77 1.26
CA HIS A 320 10.63 -32.67 0.77
C HIS A 320 11.59 -32.09 1.81
N ASN A 321 11.08 -31.66 2.96
CA ASN A 321 11.78 -30.85 3.95
C ASN A 321 12.36 -29.56 3.35
N LEU A 322 11.68 -28.94 2.36
CA LEU A 322 12.14 -27.75 1.65
C LEU A 322 11.19 -26.56 1.81
N LEU A 323 11.76 -25.38 1.95
CA LEU A 323 11.09 -24.10 1.77
C LEU A 323 11.65 -23.36 0.55
N TYR A 324 10.79 -22.60 -0.14
CA TYR A 324 11.15 -21.85 -1.33
C TYR A 324 10.80 -20.38 -1.14
N VAL A 325 11.71 -19.49 -1.55
CA VAL A 325 11.49 -18.05 -1.43
C VAL A 325 12.20 -17.29 -2.54
N GLY A 326 11.56 -16.21 -3.03
CA GLY A 326 12.16 -15.28 -3.98
C GLY A 326 13.07 -14.28 -3.26
N ILE A 327 14.27 -14.06 -3.80
CA ILE A 327 15.32 -13.22 -3.22
C ILE A 327 15.69 -12.10 -4.18
N GLU A 328 15.98 -10.92 -3.67
CA GLU A 328 16.46 -9.77 -4.43
C GLU A 328 17.89 -9.41 -4.05
N TYR A 329 18.76 -9.34 -5.05
CA TYR A 329 20.12 -8.83 -4.96
C TYR A 329 20.15 -7.45 -5.63
N VAL A 330 20.07 -6.40 -4.83
CA VAL A 330 19.95 -5.02 -5.32
C VAL A 330 21.29 -4.50 -5.83
N ARG A 331 22.39 -4.98 -5.26
CA ARG A 331 23.76 -4.58 -5.57
C ARG A 331 24.63 -5.79 -5.91
N PRO A 332 25.54 -5.67 -6.87
CA PRO A 332 25.74 -4.55 -7.80
C PRO A 332 24.81 -4.58 -9.03
N TRP A 333 24.10 -5.70 -9.30
CA TRP A 333 23.53 -6.01 -10.62
C TRP A 333 21.99 -5.95 -10.70
N ALA A 334 21.28 -5.67 -9.60
CA ALA A 334 19.82 -5.67 -9.55
C ALA A 334 19.17 -6.99 -10.04
N GLN A 335 19.72 -8.12 -9.60
CA GLN A 335 19.28 -9.48 -9.92
C GLN A 335 18.28 -10.04 -8.91
N GLY A 336 17.70 -11.19 -9.22
CA GLY A 336 16.84 -11.94 -8.31
C GLY A 336 17.03 -13.44 -8.46
N SER A 337 16.43 -14.19 -7.56
CA SER A 337 16.40 -15.64 -7.65
C SER A 337 15.18 -16.25 -6.97
N LEU A 338 14.89 -17.51 -7.30
CA LEU A 338 14.12 -18.43 -6.47
C LEU A 338 15.10 -19.43 -5.87
N ALA A 339 15.14 -19.51 -4.54
CA ALA A 339 15.99 -20.44 -3.82
C ALA A 339 15.16 -21.41 -2.99
N ALA A 340 15.67 -22.65 -2.87
CA ALA A 340 15.15 -23.68 -1.96
C ALA A 340 16.12 -23.89 -0.81
N TYR A 341 15.58 -23.97 0.41
CA TYR A 341 16.32 -24.21 1.64
C TYR A 341 15.78 -25.43 2.37
N ASP A 342 16.67 -26.14 3.04
CA ASP A 342 16.27 -27.17 4.00
C ASP A 342 15.52 -26.54 5.17
N MET A 343 14.31 -27.02 5.47
CA MET A 343 13.47 -26.47 6.52
C MET A 343 14.05 -26.69 7.94
N GLY A 344 14.85 -27.74 8.11
CA GLY A 344 15.45 -28.09 9.40
C GLY A 344 16.67 -27.26 9.73
N THR A 345 17.55 -27.03 8.75
CA THR A 345 18.88 -26.42 8.95
C THR A 345 19.00 -25.00 8.40
N GLY A 346 18.14 -24.60 7.46
CA GLY A 346 18.24 -23.33 6.74
C GLY A 346 19.32 -23.33 5.66
N GLU A 347 19.96 -24.45 5.35
CA GLU A 347 20.97 -24.55 4.29
C GLU A 347 20.32 -24.45 2.90
N LYS A 348 20.96 -23.69 2.00
CA LYS A 348 20.49 -23.56 0.61
C LYS A 348 20.75 -24.86 -0.15
N VAL A 349 19.71 -25.44 -0.75
CA VAL A 349 19.77 -26.69 -1.51
C VAL A 349 19.97 -26.43 -3.00
N TRP A 350 19.21 -25.49 -3.57
CA TRP A 350 19.37 -25.05 -4.95
C TRP A 350 18.89 -23.61 -5.13
N GLU A 351 19.30 -22.99 -6.22
CA GLU A 351 18.93 -21.63 -6.60
C GLU A 351 18.79 -21.50 -8.11
N HIS A 352 17.73 -20.82 -8.56
CA HIS A 352 17.53 -20.40 -9.94
C HIS A 352 17.58 -18.88 -10.04
N GLN A 353 18.61 -18.34 -10.70
CA GLN A 353 18.83 -16.90 -10.83
C GLN A 353 18.10 -16.31 -12.03
N VAL A 354 17.67 -15.04 -11.91
CA VAL A 354 17.07 -14.21 -12.96
C VAL A 354 17.74 -12.85 -13.02
N GLU A 355 17.66 -12.19 -14.18
CA GLU A 355 18.39 -10.95 -14.45
C GLU A 355 17.80 -9.70 -13.80
N LYS A 356 16.56 -9.78 -13.27
CA LYS A 356 15.85 -8.64 -12.67
C LYS A 356 15.45 -8.91 -11.24
N LEU A 357 15.28 -7.82 -10.46
CA LEU A 357 14.79 -7.88 -9.07
C LEU A 357 13.45 -8.61 -8.97
N GLN A 358 13.36 -9.58 -8.06
CA GLN A 358 12.26 -10.51 -7.98
C GLN A 358 11.60 -10.56 -6.59
N HIS A 359 10.31 -10.21 -6.53
CA HIS A 359 9.48 -10.33 -5.30
C HIS A 359 8.54 -11.54 -5.31
N GLY A 360 8.50 -12.32 -6.39
CA GLY A 360 7.47 -13.34 -6.61
C GLY A 360 7.52 -14.46 -5.58
N SER A 361 6.41 -14.69 -4.94
CA SER A 361 6.20 -15.91 -4.16
C SER A 361 5.87 -17.06 -5.10
N PRO A 362 6.36 -18.29 -4.83
CA PRO A 362 6.03 -19.47 -5.64
C PRO A 362 4.67 -20.06 -5.26
N GLY A 363 4.05 -20.77 -6.22
CA GLY A 363 2.96 -21.71 -6.04
C GLY A 363 3.43 -23.15 -6.22
N TYR A 364 2.61 -24.14 -5.95
CA TYR A 364 2.97 -25.55 -6.06
C TYR A 364 1.85 -26.38 -6.68
N TRP A 365 2.24 -27.27 -7.57
CA TRP A 365 1.39 -28.30 -8.14
C TRP A 365 1.83 -29.68 -7.65
N GLN A 366 1.00 -30.29 -6.79
CA GLN A 366 1.32 -31.58 -6.16
C GLN A 366 1.33 -32.73 -7.18
N GLY A 367 0.38 -32.73 -8.15
CA GLY A 367 0.26 -33.79 -9.15
C GLY A 367 1.49 -34.00 -10.03
N GLY A 368 2.34 -33.00 -10.18
CA GLY A 368 3.59 -33.08 -10.95
C GLY A 368 4.85 -32.79 -10.16
N ASP A 369 4.73 -32.53 -8.86
CA ASP A 369 5.84 -32.11 -7.98
C ASP A 369 6.59 -30.87 -8.52
N LEU A 370 5.81 -29.87 -9.01
CA LEU A 370 6.34 -28.66 -9.64
C LEU A 370 6.10 -27.42 -8.81
N VAL A 371 7.14 -26.63 -8.65
CA VAL A 371 7.06 -25.25 -8.16
C VAL A 371 6.79 -24.33 -9.33
N ILE A 372 5.68 -23.58 -9.27
CA ILE A 372 5.29 -22.63 -10.30
C ILE A 372 5.67 -21.23 -9.83
N TRP A 373 6.47 -20.50 -10.60
CA TRP A 373 7.02 -19.24 -10.17
C TRP A 373 6.99 -18.17 -11.27
N GLY A 374 6.40 -17.02 -10.95
CA GLY A 374 6.43 -15.86 -11.82
C GLY A 374 7.71 -15.07 -11.63
N SER A 375 8.35 -14.68 -12.71
CA SER A 375 9.63 -13.99 -12.74
C SER A 375 9.50 -12.53 -13.17
N ALA A 376 10.42 -11.69 -12.71
CA ALA A 376 10.57 -10.33 -13.19
C ALA A 376 11.17 -10.26 -14.60
N ASP A 377 11.75 -11.34 -15.12
CA ASP A 377 12.25 -11.45 -16.50
C ASP A 377 11.14 -11.66 -17.53
N HIS A 378 9.90 -11.40 -17.13
CA HIS A 378 8.72 -11.45 -17.98
C HIS A 378 8.36 -12.88 -18.41
N GLU A 379 8.44 -13.80 -17.48
CA GLU A 379 8.03 -15.18 -17.70
C GLU A 379 7.46 -15.81 -16.43
N THR A 380 6.76 -16.92 -16.60
CA THR A 380 6.38 -17.85 -15.54
C THR A 380 7.02 -19.18 -15.82
N LEU A 381 7.60 -19.80 -14.79
CA LEU A 381 8.36 -21.04 -14.86
C LEU A 381 7.65 -22.13 -14.07
N ALA A 382 7.76 -23.37 -14.54
CA ALA A 382 7.59 -24.53 -13.69
C ALA A 382 8.94 -25.21 -13.48
N LEU A 383 9.27 -25.47 -12.23
CA LEU A 383 10.54 -26.08 -11.84
C LEU A 383 10.25 -27.36 -11.03
N GLU A 384 11.05 -28.39 -11.23
CA GLU A 384 11.03 -29.55 -10.34
C GLU A 384 11.33 -29.12 -8.92
N ALA A 385 10.48 -29.50 -7.97
CA ALA A 385 10.60 -29.03 -6.60
C ALA A 385 11.97 -29.36 -5.99
N ARG A 386 12.50 -30.56 -6.17
CA ARG A 386 13.74 -31.01 -5.53
C ARG A 386 15.01 -30.48 -6.15
N THR A 387 15.00 -30.19 -7.45
CA THR A 387 16.24 -29.91 -8.21
C THR A 387 16.33 -28.50 -8.77
N GLY A 388 15.21 -27.79 -8.85
CA GLY A 388 15.12 -26.49 -9.53
C GLY A 388 15.24 -26.58 -11.06
N ARG A 389 15.23 -27.78 -11.64
CA ARG A 389 15.28 -27.97 -13.10
C ARG A 389 14.00 -27.46 -13.74
N ILE A 390 14.13 -26.61 -14.76
CA ILE A 390 12.98 -26.05 -15.47
C ILE A 390 12.32 -27.14 -16.34
N VAL A 391 11.00 -27.27 -16.16
CA VAL A 391 10.14 -28.16 -16.93
C VAL A 391 9.51 -27.43 -18.12
N TRP A 392 8.96 -26.25 -17.87
CA TRP A 392 8.44 -25.39 -18.93
C TRP A 392 8.60 -23.91 -18.59
N ARG A 393 8.53 -23.06 -19.63
CA ARG A 393 8.54 -21.58 -19.55
C ARG A 393 7.36 -21.04 -20.33
N PHE A 394 6.73 -20.02 -19.78
CA PHE A 394 5.67 -19.25 -20.45
C PHE A 394 6.02 -17.76 -20.43
N PRO A 395 6.20 -17.11 -21.60
CA PRO A 395 6.54 -15.70 -21.68
C PRO A 395 5.34 -14.82 -21.35
N THR A 396 5.58 -13.74 -20.63
CA THR A 396 4.64 -12.64 -20.38
C THR A 396 5.21 -11.33 -20.91
N ARG A 397 4.37 -10.31 -21.08
CA ARG A 397 4.85 -9.00 -21.58
C ARG A 397 5.53 -8.16 -20.49
N ARG A 398 5.26 -8.46 -19.21
CA ARG A 398 5.86 -7.81 -18.02
C ARG A 398 5.96 -8.80 -16.86
N SER A 399 6.55 -8.32 -15.76
CA SER A 399 6.80 -9.12 -14.55
C SER A 399 5.55 -9.77 -13.96
N VAL A 400 5.70 -10.98 -13.43
CA VAL A 400 4.74 -11.67 -12.57
C VAL A 400 5.30 -11.68 -11.15
N LYS A 401 4.64 -11.01 -10.21
CA LYS A 401 5.19 -10.70 -8.87
C LYS A 401 4.44 -11.36 -7.70
N TYR A 402 3.40 -12.13 -7.98
CA TYR A 402 2.62 -12.84 -6.96
C TYR A 402 2.52 -14.31 -7.27
N ALA A 403 2.23 -15.09 -6.22
CA ALA A 403 2.17 -16.53 -6.34
C ALA A 403 1.12 -16.95 -7.38
N PRO A 404 1.48 -17.83 -8.33
CA PRO A 404 0.50 -18.54 -9.14
C PRO A 404 -0.40 -19.41 -8.26
N ALA A 405 -1.71 -19.40 -8.55
CA ALA A 405 -2.66 -20.34 -7.96
C ALA A 405 -2.70 -21.63 -8.77
N VAL A 406 -3.01 -22.74 -8.13
CA VAL A 406 -3.12 -24.05 -8.79
C VAL A 406 -4.48 -24.69 -8.49
N ASP A 407 -5.13 -25.22 -9.52
CA ASP A 407 -6.28 -26.12 -9.42
C ASP A 407 -5.80 -27.55 -9.75
N GLU A 408 -5.64 -28.37 -8.72
CA GLU A 408 -5.16 -29.75 -8.83
C GLU A 408 -6.08 -30.62 -9.70
N GLN A 409 -7.40 -30.44 -9.53
CA GLN A 409 -8.40 -31.28 -10.21
C GLN A 409 -8.46 -31.02 -11.70
N ARG A 410 -8.40 -29.72 -12.09
CA ARG A 410 -8.45 -29.32 -13.50
C ARG A 410 -7.06 -29.25 -14.14
N ARG A 411 -6.02 -29.42 -13.35
CA ARG A 411 -4.61 -29.28 -13.76
C ARG A 411 -4.35 -27.90 -14.39
N LEU A 412 -4.86 -26.86 -13.74
CA LEU A 412 -4.69 -25.48 -14.19
C LEU A 412 -3.80 -24.70 -13.22
N THR A 413 -3.02 -23.78 -13.76
CA THR A 413 -2.39 -22.71 -12.98
C THR A 413 -2.86 -21.36 -13.49
N ALA A 414 -3.08 -20.41 -12.57
CA ALA A 414 -3.47 -19.06 -12.90
C ALA A 414 -2.58 -18.04 -12.20
N PHE A 415 -2.21 -16.99 -12.90
CA PHE A 415 -1.42 -15.89 -12.36
C PHE A 415 -1.80 -14.56 -13.01
N ALA A 416 -1.44 -13.50 -12.32
CA ALA A 416 -1.70 -12.13 -12.74
C ALA A 416 -0.38 -11.39 -13.01
N SER A 417 -0.32 -10.62 -14.09
CA SER A 417 0.89 -9.97 -14.57
C SER A 417 0.78 -8.43 -14.53
N PHE A 418 1.91 -7.78 -14.46
CA PHE A 418 2.04 -6.32 -14.63
C PHE A 418 1.79 -5.86 -16.07
N ASP A 419 1.64 -6.78 -17.02
CA ASP A 419 1.17 -6.47 -18.36
C ASP A 419 -0.34 -6.27 -18.46
N LYS A 420 -1.02 -6.23 -17.30
CA LYS A 420 -2.46 -6.05 -17.16
C LYS A 420 -3.27 -7.26 -17.65
N SER A 421 -2.70 -8.45 -17.57
CA SER A 421 -3.38 -9.69 -17.98
C SER A 421 -3.48 -10.68 -16.83
N ILE A 422 -4.56 -11.45 -16.86
CA ILE A 422 -4.79 -12.65 -16.06
C ILE A 422 -4.61 -13.83 -17.02
N TYR A 423 -3.74 -14.76 -16.68
CA TYR A 423 -3.44 -15.95 -17.49
C TYR A 423 -3.93 -17.20 -16.77
N ILE A 424 -4.44 -18.15 -17.55
CA ILE A 424 -4.70 -19.53 -17.14
C ILE A 424 -3.93 -20.46 -18.09
N LEU A 425 -3.11 -21.35 -17.52
CA LEU A 425 -2.33 -22.34 -18.27
C LEU A 425 -2.68 -23.76 -17.79
N ASP A 426 -2.41 -24.72 -18.64
CA ASP A 426 -2.24 -26.12 -18.23
C ASP A 426 -0.98 -26.20 -17.36
N VAL A 427 -1.10 -26.65 -16.12
CA VAL A 427 -0.01 -26.60 -15.15
C VAL A 427 1.11 -27.60 -15.47
N ALA A 428 0.81 -28.68 -16.19
CA ALA A 428 1.81 -29.68 -16.54
C ALA A 428 2.66 -29.30 -17.75
N THR A 429 2.07 -28.58 -18.71
CA THR A 429 2.72 -28.28 -20.00
C THR A 429 3.07 -26.81 -20.18
N GLY A 430 2.48 -25.90 -19.42
CA GLY A 430 2.59 -24.44 -19.61
C GLY A 430 1.79 -23.91 -20.79
N GLU A 431 0.95 -24.75 -21.43
CA GLU A 431 0.12 -24.36 -22.55
C GLU A 431 -0.98 -23.37 -22.10
N LYS A 432 -1.14 -22.24 -22.82
CA LYS A 432 -2.16 -21.25 -22.50
C LYS A 432 -3.57 -21.76 -22.77
N ARG A 433 -4.43 -21.72 -21.75
CA ARG A 433 -5.85 -22.04 -21.81
C ARG A 433 -6.72 -20.78 -21.92
N GLY A 434 -6.27 -19.66 -21.33
CA GLY A 434 -7.00 -18.40 -21.40
C GLY A 434 -6.17 -17.19 -21.02
N GLU A 435 -6.62 -16.01 -21.49
CA GLU A 435 -6.02 -14.70 -21.16
C GLU A 435 -7.11 -13.63 -21.14
N TRP A 436 -7.13 -12.80 -20.10
CA TRP A 436 -8.06 -11.67 -19.94
C TRP A 436 -7.31 -10.40 -19.67
N GLN A 437 -7.57 -9.37 -20.47
CA GLN A 437 -7.02 -8.04 -20.31
C GLN A 437 -7.78 -7.28 -19.22
N THR A 438 -7.05 -6.65 -18.31
CA THR A 438 -7.55 -5.71 -17.32
C THR A 438 -7.13 -4.28 -17.67
N ASP A 439 -7.75 -3.25 -17.05
CA ASP A 439 -7.42 -1.85 -17.36
C ASP A 439 -6.16 -1.36 -16.62
N GLU A 440 -5.75 -2.08 -15.55
CA GLU A 440 -4.56 -1.75 -14.74
C GLU A 440 -3.80 -3.02 -14.31
N ILE A 441 -2.56 -2.82 -13.80
CA ILE A 441 -1.72 -3.93 -13.33
C ILE A 441 -2.45 -4.81 -12.32
N CYS A 442 -2.19 -6.09 -12.38
CA CYS A 442 -2.69 -7.05 -11.41
C CYS A 442 -1.57 -7.39 -10.40
N TYR A 443 -1.84 -7.18 -9.13
CA TYR A 443 -0.86 -7.30 -8.05
C TYR A 443 -1.42 -8.15 -6.91
N THR A 444 -1.84 -9.37 -7.23
CA THR A 444 -2.55 -10.30 -6.35
C THR A 444 -2.29 -11.74 -6.76
N THR A 445 -2.35 -12.67 -5.81
CA THR A 445 -2.49 -14.10 -6.10
C THR A 445 -3.94 -14.39 -6.43
N PRO A 446 -4.27 -14.99 -7.60
CA PRO A 446 -5.62 -15.43 -7.91
C PRO A 446 -6.11 -16.54 -6.98
N LEU A 447 -7.41 -16.81 -6.98
CA LEU A 447 -8.02 -17.87 -6.18
C LEU A 447 -8.95 -18.73 -7.04
N PHE A 448 -8.70 -20.03 -7.11
CA PHE A 448 -9.68 -20.99 -7.62
C PHE A 448 -10.69 -21.35 -6.53
N ALA A 449 -11.96 -21.26 -6.85
CA ALA A 449 -13.06 -21.64 -5.95
C ALA A 449 -14.23 -22.24 -6.74
N GLY A 450 -14.41 -23.55 -6.63
CA GLY A 450 -15.33 -24.30 -7.49
C GLY A 450 -14.90 -24.26 -8.97
N ASN A 451 -15.80 -23.87 -9.85
CA ASN A 451 -15.50 -23.65 -11.28
C ASN A 451 -15.14 -22.19 -11.60
N LYS A 452 -14.76 -21.40 -10.60
CA LYS A 452 -14.48 -19.97 -10.79
C LYS A 452 -13.07 -19.61 -10.35
N LEU A 453 -12.44 -18.69 -11.11
CA LEU A 453 -11.22 -18.00 -10.73
C LEU A 453 -11.56 -16.57 -10.31
N PHE A 454 -11.08 -16.15 -9.14
CA PHE A 454 -11.20 -14.79 -8.63
C PHE A 454 -9.84 -14.11 -8.68
N CYS A 455 -9.73 -12.96 -9.34
CA CYS A 455 -8.47 -12.22 -9.46
C CYS A 455 -8.67 -10.71 -9.31
N GLY A 456 -7.93 -10.08 -8.41
CA GLY A 456 -7.97 -8.64 -8.18
C GLY A 456 -7.14 -7.86 -9.21
N SER A 457 -7.55 -6.62 -9.50
CA SER A 457 -6.83 -5.71 -10.37
C SER A 457 -6.72 -4.29 -9.78
N GLY A 458 -5.70 -3.56 -10.21
CA GLY A 458 -5.50 -2.14 -9.90
C GLY A 458 -6.60 -1.24 -10.47
N ASP A 459 -7.41 -1.72 -11.41
CA ASP A 459 -8.57 -1.03 -11.98
C ASP A 459 -9.81 -1.02 -11.06
N ARG A 460 -9.68 -1.47 -9.82
CA ARG A 460 -10.70 -1.50 -8.75
C ARG A 460 -11.70 -2.66 -8.87
N HIS A 461 -11.47 -3.62 -9.74
CA HIS A 461 -12.37 -4.76 -9.93
C HIS A 461 -11.73 -6.06 -9.45
N LEU A 462 -12.60 -6.93 -8.94
CA LEU A 462 -12.35 -8.35 -8.81
C LEU A 462 -12.97 -9.02 -10.04
N TYR A 463 -12.14 -9.65 -10.83
CA TYR A 463 -12.53 -10.41 -12.01
C TYR A 463 -12.95 -11.81 -11.60
N VAL A 464 -14.09 -12.27 -12.10
CA VAL A 464 -14.59 -13.63 -11.88
C VAL A 464 -14.71 -14.33 -13.22
N ILE A 465 -13.92 -15.38 -13.41
CA ILE A 465 -13.79 -16.13 -14.66
C ILE A 465 -14.29 -17.55 -14.42
N ASP A 466 -15.14 -18.07 -15.28
CA ASP A 466 -15.51 -19.48 -15.30
C ASP A 466 -14.40 -20.29 -15.96
N VAL A 467 -13.82 -21.23 -15.23
CA VAL A 467 -12.64 -21.98 -15.69
C VAL A 467 -12.98 -23.20 -16.54
N ASP A 468 -14.24 -23.61 -16.58
CA ASP A 468 -14.70 -24.69 -17.44
C ASP A 468 -15.04 -24.17 -18.85
N THR A 469 -15.65 -22.97 -18.92
CA THR A 469 -16.01 -22.33 -20.20
C THR A 469 -15.00 -21.29 -20.67
N MET A 470 -14.05 -20.92 -19.84
CA MET A 470 -13.07 -19.85 -20.06
C MET A 470 -13.74 -18.50 -20.39
N GLN A 471 -14.83 -18.17 -19.70
CA GLN A 471 -15.56 -16.92 -19.91
C GLN A 471 -15.49 -16.02 -18.69
N LEU A 472 -15.40 -14.70 -18.94
CA LEU A 472 -15.53 -13.69 -17.89
C LEU A 472 -17.00 -13.61 -17.46
N LEU A 473 -17.30 -14.04 -16.23
CA LEU A 473 -18.65 -14.01 -15.68
C LEU A 473 -19.03 -12.63 -15.14
N LYS A 474 -18.11 -11.99 -14.39
CA LYS A 474 -18.41 -10.74 -13.68
C LYS A 474 -17.16 -9.93 -13.38
N LYS A 475 -17.30 -8.60 -13.38
CA LYS A 475 -16.37 -7.65 -12.76
C LYS A 475 -17.06 -7.03 -11.55
N ILE A 476 -16.57 -7.32 -10.34
CA ILE A 476 -17.13 -6.79 -9.09
C ILE A 476 -16.32 -5.57 -8.67
N ASN A 477 -16.96 -4.39 -8.63
CA ASN A 477 -16.27 -3.14 -8.29
C ASN A 477 -16.10 -3.01 -6.76
N LEU A 478 -14.85 -2.99 -6.28
CA LEU A 478 -14.49 -2.77 -4.88
C LEU A 478 -14.18 -1.30 -4.56
N ARG A 479 -14.40 -0.38 -5.50
CA ARG A 479 -14.24 1.07 -5.37
C ARG A 479 -12.80 1.57 -5.21
N ALA A 480 -11.83 0.68 -4.96
CA ALA A 480 -10.40 0.96 -4.88
C ALA A 480 -9.60 -0.20 -5.46
N ARG A 481 -8.30 0.01 -5.69
CA ARG A 481 -7.38 -1.03 -6.17
C ARG A 481 -7.49 -2.31 -5.34
N VAL A 482 -7.54 -3.46 -6.01
CA VAL A 482 -7.65 -4.78 -5.37
C VAL A 482 -6.29 -5.45 -5.45
N TYR A 483 -5.47 -5.22 -4.44
CA TYR A 483 -4.15 -5.85 -4.29
C TYR A 483 -4.17 -7.00 -3.28
N ALA A 484 -5.18 -7.03 -2.41
CA ALA A 484 -5.37 -8.13 -1.50
C ALA A 484 -5.75 -9.42 -2.25
N SER A 485 -5.05 -10.50 -1.95
CA SER A 485 -5.36 -11.81 -2.49
C SER A 485 -6.68 -12.33 -1.88
N PRO A 486 -7.63 -12.78 -2.71
CA PRO A 486 -8.90 -13.32 -2.22
C PRO A 486 -8.69 -14.61 -1.41
N LYS A 487 -9.52 -14.84 -0.40
CA LYS A 487 -9.50 -16.02 0.47
C LYS A 487 -10.85 -16.71 0.43
N ARG A 488 -10.86 -18.02 0.19
CA ARG A 488 -12.09 -18.85 0.26
C ARG A 488 -12.40 -19.26 1.69
N VAL A 489 -13.67 -19.18 2.08
CA VAL A 489 -14.21 -19.67 3.35
C VAL A 489 -15.57 -20.33 3.09
N GLY A 490 -15.59 -21.64 3.05
CA GLY A 490 -16.78 -22.39 2.65
C GLY A 490 -17.25 -22.00 1.24
N ASN A 491 -18.50 -21.52 1.11
CA ASN A 491 -19.07 -21.03 -0.14
C ASN A 491 -18.89 -19.52 -0.37
N ARG A 492 -17.89 -18.91 0.25
CA ARG A 492 -17.65 -17.46 0.18
C ARG A 492 -16.22 -17.15 -0.19
N VAL A 493 -16.03 -16.02 -0.86
CA VAL A 493 -14.74 -15.40 -1.11
C VAL A 493 -14.66 -14.08 -0.36
N ILE A 494 -13.60 -13.88 0.42
CA ILE A 494 -13.33 -12.65 1.16
C ILE A 494 -12.15 -11.95 0.52
N VAL A 495 -12.29 -10.66 0.19
CA VAL A 495 -11.23 -9.89 -0.46
C VAL A 495 -11.21 -8.45 0.03
N GLY A 496 -10.01 -7.93 0.27
CA GLY A 496 -9.74 -6.55 0.66
C GLY A 496 -9.47 -5.62 -0.51
N SER A 497 -9.57 -4.32 -0.28
CA SER A 497 -9.15 -3.29 -1.24
C SER A 497 -8.35 -2.18 -0.58
N ASN A 498 -7.60 -1.43 -1.38
CA ASN A 498 -6.80 -0.29 -0.92
C ASN A 498 -7.64 0.89 -0.38
N GLY A 499 -8.97 0.82 -0.52
CA GLY A 499 -9.92 1.75 0.11
C GLY A 499 -10.34 1.33 1.53
N GLY A 500 -9.70 0.33 2.13
CA GLY A 500 -10.07 -0.19 3.45
C GLY A 500 -11.32 -1.07 3.44
N ARG A 501 -11.90 -1.32 2.27
CA ARG A 501 -13.09 -2.15 2.14
C ARG A 501 -12.71 -3.62 2.03
N VAL A 502 -13.30 -4.47 2.87
CA VAL A 502 -13.25 -5.92 2.76
C VAL A 502 -14.65 -6.42 2.45
N VAL A 503 -14.81 -7.18 1.40
CA VAL A 503 -16.10 -7.71 0.96
C VAL A 503 -16.14 -9.22 1.07
N GLU A 504 -17.31 -9.72 1.42
CA GLU A 504 -17.67 -11.14 1.40
C GLU A 504 -18.59 -11.39 0.21
N ILE A 505 -18.22 -12.30 -0.66
CA ILE A 505 -18.91 -12.60 -1.91
C ILE A 505 -19.32 -14.07 -1.91
N ASP A 506 -20.58 -14.35 -2.15
CA ASP A 506 -21.08 -15.70 -2.35
C ASP A 506 -20.58 -16.25 -3.69
N ILE A 507 -20.02 -17.47 -3.68
CA ILE A 507 -19.37 -18.06 -4.86
C ILE A 507 -20.40 -18.39 -5.95
N ASP A 508 -21.60 -18.83 -5.59
CA ASP A 508 -22.60 -19.26 -6.56
C ASP A 508 -23.33 -18.08 -7.18
N THR A 509 -23.80 -17.15 -6.36
CA THR A 509 -24.61 -16.01 -6.81
C THR A 509 -23.77 -14.80 -7.23
N LEU A 510 -22.51 -14.73 -6.82
CA LEU A 510 -21.60 -13.57 -7.00
C LEU A 510 -22.15 -12.27 -6.39
N GLU A 511 -22.98 -12.40 -5.36
CA GLU A 511 -23.51 -11.27 -4.60
C GLU A 511 -22.65 -10.97 -3.38
N THR A 512 -22.59 -9.69 -3.02
CA THR A 512 -21.93 -9.27 -1.78
C THR A 512 -22.86 -9.55 -0.59
N LYS A 513 -22.39 -10.33 0.38
CA LYS A 513 -23.12 -10.72 1.60
C LYS A 513 -22.69 -9.96 2.85
N GLY A 514 -21.49 -9.45 2.87
CA GLY A 514 -20.95 -8.70 4.01
C GLY A 514 -19.92 -7.69 3.57
N VAL A 515 -19.78 -6.63 4.35
CA VAL A 515 -18.79 -5.57 4.11
C VAL A 515 -18.19 -5.09 5.42
N LEU A 516 -16.86 -5.07 5.48
CA LEU A 516 -16.11 -4.32 6.47
C LEU A 516 -15.60 -3.04 5.83
N GLN A 517 -15.67 -1.91 6.54
CA GLN A 517 -15.00 -0.70 6.16
C GLN A 517 -13.99 -0.30 7.22
N LEU A 518 -12.73 -0.34 6.87
CA LEU A 518 -11.60 0.03 7.70
C LEU A 518 -11.11 1.44 7.34
N PRO A 519 -10.52 2.16 8.29
CA PRO A 519 -10.04 3.53 8.05
C PRO A 519 -8.76 3.59 7.19
N ASP A 520 -8.15 2.44 6.88
CA ASP A 520 -6.87 2.33 6.21
C ASP A 520 -6.87 1.17 5.19
N ALA A 521 -5.96 1.23 4.21
CA ALA A 521 -5.88 0.28 3.11
C ALA A 521 -5.69 -1.17 3.58
N VAL A 522 -6.44 -2.10 2.99
CA VAL A 522 -6.22 -3.54 3.11
C VAL A 522 -5.52 -4.00 1.83
N THR A 523 -4.23 -4.29 1.94
CA THR A 523 -3.34 -4.51 0.78
C THR A 523 -2.96 -5.96 0.58
N ASN A 524 -3.30 -6.86 1.51
CA ASN A 524 -3.05 -8.28 1.38
C ASN A 524 -4.23 -9.10 1.93
N GLY A 525 -4.13 -10.43 1.84
CA GLY A 525 -5.16 -11.36 2.27
C GLY A 525 -5.53 -11.23 3.76
N VAL A 526 -6.65 -11.81 4.12
CA VAL A 526 -7.15 -11.88 5.49
C VAL A 526 -6.92 -13.27 6.07
N ALA A 527 -6.77 -13.38 7.40
CA ALA A 527 -6.89 -14.66 8.09
C ALA A 527 -8.33 -14.86 8.54
N VAL A 528 -8.78 -16.11 8.54
CA VAL A 528 -10.14 -16.49 8.96
C VAL A 528 -10.07 -17.70 9.88
N SER A 529 -10.88 -17.70 10.94
CA SER A 529 -10.97 -18.85 11.85
C SER A 529 -11.54 -20.09 11.13
N PRO A 530 -11.22 -21.31 11.58
CA PRO A 530 -11.69 -22.54 10.94
C PRO A 530 -13.22 -22.65 10.82
N ASP A 531 -13.96 -22.05 11.75
CA ASP A 531 -15.42 -21.99 11.72
C ASP A 531 -15.98 -20.89 10.78
N GLY A 532 -15.09 -20.09 10.16
CA GLY A 532 -15.46 -19.00 9.26
C GLY A 532 -16.10 -17.79 9.95
N ARG A 533 -16.08 -17.73 11.29
CA ARG A 533 -16.78 -16.68 12.05
C ARG A 533 -15.92 -15.48 12.37
N ARG A 534 -14.63 -15.66 12.60
CA ARG A 534 -13.71 -14.58 12.91
C ARG A 534 -12.83 -14.26 11.71
N ILE A 535 -12.66 -12.97 11.43
CA ILE A 535 -11.81 -12.48 10.37
C ILE A 535 -10.76 -11.56 11.00
N PHE A 536 -9.50 -11.76 10.62
CA PHE A 536 -8.38 -10.96 11.08
C PHE A 536 -7.78 -10.22 9.88
N VAL A 537 -7.67 -8.91 10.01
CA VAL A 537 -7.27 -8.03 8.91
C VAL A 537 -6.12 -7.14 9.33
N SER A 538 -5.00 -7.22 8.62
CA SER A 538 -3.91 -6.25 8.73
C SER A 538 -4.12 -5.11 7.76
N THR A 539 -3.85 -3.88 8.21
CA THR A 539 -3.91 -2.70 7.35
C THR A 539 -2.52 -2.15 7.03
N TYR A 540 -2.47 -1.29 6.03
CA TYR A 540 -1.22 -0.70 5.52
C TYR A 540 -0.43 0.09 6.58
N MET A 541 -1.11 0.69 7.57
CA MET A 541 -0.49 1.44 8.67
C MET A 541 -0.22 0.58 9.92
N ASN A 542 -0.05 -0.73 9.75
CA ASN A 542 0.26 -1.68 10.82
C ASN A 542 -0.81 -1.82 11.91
N HIS A 543 -2.09 -1.59 11.59
CA HIS A 543 -3.16 -2.02 12.49
C HIS A 543 -3.54 -3.48 12.20
N LEU A 544 -3.90 -4.20 13.25
CA LEU A 544 -4.47 -5.53 13.18
C LEU A 544 -5.85 -5.49 13.85
N TYR A 545 -6.86 -5.93 13.13
CA TYR A 545 -8.25 -5.98 13.59
C TYR A 545 -8.75 -7.40 13.63
N ALA A 546 -9.62 -7.69 14.59
CA ALA A 546 -10.44 -8.88 14.62
C ALA A 546 -11.91 -8.50 14.54
N PHE A 547 -12.64 -9.19 13.68
CA PHE A 547 -14.10 -9.06 13.54
C PHE A 547 -14.77 -10.40 13.70
N GLU A 548 -15.98 -10.36 14.25
CA GLU A 548 -16.89 -11.50 14.26
C GLU A 548 -18.01 -11.28 13.24
N ARG A 549 -18.27 -12.29 12.42
CA ARG A 549 -19.41 -12.32 11.51
C ARG A 549 -20.71 -12.45 12.29
N LEU A 550 -21.64 -11.56 12.07
CA LEU A 550 -22.97 -11.65 12.63
C LEU A 550 -23.77 -12.74 11.90
N ARG A 551 -24.58 -13.49 12.63
CA ARG A 551 -25.44 -14.52 12.03
C ARG A 551 -26.52 -13.86 11.18
N GLU A 552 -26.78 -14.40 10.00
CA GLU A 552 -27.95 -14.04 9.23
C GLU A 552 -29.21 -14.65 9.90
N ALA A 553 -30.32 -13.93 9.85
CA ALA A 553 -31.59 -14.43 10.37
C ALA A 553 -31.98 -15.71 9.59
N GLY A 554 -31.86 -16.88 10.23
CA GLY A 554 -32.14 -18.20 9.63
C GLY A 554 -30.97 -19.19 9.59
N GLU A 555 -29.74 -18.78 9.91
CA GLU A 555 -28.61 -19.73 10.07
C GLU A 555 -28.77 -20.56 11.37
N SER A 556 -29.08 -21.85 11.21
CA SER A 556 -29.13 -22.79 12.33
C SER A 556 -27.72 -23.07 12.88
N ALA A 557 -27.63 -23.41 14.18
CA ALA A 557 -26.37 -23.75 14.87
C ALA A 557 -25.84 -25.15 14.48
N GLY A 558 -25.85 -25.50 13.20
CA GLY A 558 -25.39 -26.79 12.67
C GLY A 558 -23.93 -26.71 12.22
N GLY A 559 -23.05 -27.44 12.92
CA GLY A 559 -21.63 -27.54 12.57
C GLY A 559 -21.41 -28.26 11.25
N HIS A 560 -20.75 -27.59 10.32
CA HIS A 560 -20.04 -28.28 9.25
C HIS A 560 -18.55 -28.38 9.68
N ALA A 561 -18.13 -29.59 10.01
CA ALA A 561 -16.73 -29.93 10.11
C ALA A 561 -16.10 -29.68 8.71
N LEU A 562 -15.27 -28.68 8.60
CA LEU A 562 -14.48 -28.41 7.40
C LEU A 562 -13.34 -29.43 7.34
N VAL A 563 -13.34 -30.23 6.28
CA VAL A 563 -12.18 -31.02 5.88
C VAL A 563 -11.04 -30.04 5.57
N ALA A 564 -9.99 -30.11 6.35
CA ALA A 564 -8.75 -29.39 6.09
C ALA A 564 -8.13 -29.95 4.80
N SER A 565 -8.18 -29.19 3.71
CA SER A 565 -7.31 -29.44 2.56
C SER A 565 -6.02 -28.67 2.81
N SER A 566 -4.97 -29.41 3.04
CA SER A 566 -3.55 -29.04 3.11
C SER A 566 -3.09 -28.18 1.93
#